data_fe0c930819f5b408f5e326e6345b8594
#
_entry.id   fe0c930819f5b408f5e326e6345b8594
#
_cell.length_a   1.000
_cell.length_b   1.000
_cell.length_c   1.000
_cell.angle_alpha   90.00
_cell.angle_beta   90.00
_cell.angle_gamma   90.00
#
_symmetry.space_group_name_H-M   'P 1'
#
loop_
_entity.id
_entity.type
_entity.pdbx_description
1 polymer ?
#
loop_
_entity_poly.entity_id
_entity_poly.type
_entity_poly.pdbx_seq_one_letter_code
_entity_poly.pdbx_strand_id
1 'polypeptide(L)'
;ETLPNGLKIIVKEDHRAPVAVSQIWYKIGSVDEKPGKSGLSHALEHMMFKGTKDVPSGEFNRRVSELGGQNNAYTNRNETVYYENVAAANLPEILKLEADRMHNLNFSDKEFLNEMNVIREERRQRTEDTADGKMWEQAYLAAFTQPSMRASVIGYMKDLHTLKADDLRAWYKQYYAPNNAVLVIVGDVDAKQTLQTAAKLFGDIPAKAQPPRNKLHTEPYLRKPVTVKATSPVTHQPLIAINFRVPKLQKLDDTM
;
A
#
# COMPACT_ATOMS: atom_id res chain seq x y z
N GLU A 1 12.55 -0.93 -18.53
CA GLU A 1 13.91 -1.34 -18.14
C GLU A 1 13.88 -2.05 -16.79
N THR A 2 14.86 -2.92 -16.55
CA THR A 2 15.07 -3.50 -15.20
C THR A 2 16.52 -3.25 -14.81
N LEU A 3 16.72 -2.61 -13.68
CA LEU A 3 18.05 -2.31 -13.16
C LEU A 3 18.74 -3.58 -12.60
N PRO A 4 20.08 -3.57 -12.47
CA PRO A 4 20.82 -4.71 -11.90
C PRO A 4 20.36 -5.14 -10.51
N ASN A 5 19.86 -4.19 -9.70
CA ASN A 5 19.28 -4.46 -8.37
C ASN A 5 17.84 -5.00 -8.41
N GLY A 6 17.27 -5.24 -9.60
CA GLY A 6 15.96 -5.82 -9.80
C GLY A 6 14.79 -4.84 -9.84
N LEU A 7 15.01 -3.52 -9.67
CA LEU A 7 13.94 -2.54 -9.84
C LEU A 7 13.47 -2.51 -11.30
N LYS A 8 12.20 -2.78 -11.52
CA LYS A 8 11.57 -2.58 -12.83
C LYS A 8 11.09 -1.14 -12.95
N ILE A 9 11.49 -0.46 -14.03
CA ILE A 9 11.09 0.92 -14.33
C ILE A 9 10.30 0.91 -15.63
N ILE A 10 9.13 1.54 -15.60
CA ILE A 10 8.24 1.73 -16.76
C ILE A 10 8.08 3.22 -16.95
N VAL A 11 8.47 3.74 -18.11
CA VAL A 11 8.27 5.15 -18.47
C VAL A 11 7.37 5.19 -19.70
N LYS A 12 6.34 6.03 -19.65
CA LYS A 12 5.46 6.32 -20.78
C LYS A 12 5.40 7.85 -20.97
N GLU A 13 5.86 8.29 -22.13
CA GLU A 13 5.76 9.70 -22.51
C GLU A 13 4.31 10.07 -22.85
N ASP A 14 3.87 11.21 -22.33
CA ASP A 14 2.58 11.83 -22.65
C ASP A 14 2.71 13.36 -22.57
N HIS A 15 2.87 13.99 -23.73
CA HIS A 15 3.17 15.42 -23.85
C HIS A 15 1.93 16.31 -23.94
N ARG A 16 0.74 15.81 -23.59
CA ARG A 16 -0.52 16.58 -23.66
C ARG A 16 -0.61 17.69 -22.61
N ALA A 17 0.10 17.56 -21.50
CA ALA A 17 0.16 18.55 -20.43
C ALA A 17 1.54 18.48 -19.74
N PRO A 18 2.10 19.62 -19.23
CA PRO A 18 3.43 19.69 -18.64
C PRO A 18 3.45 19.10 -17.20
N VAL A 19 2.93 17.89 -17.03
CA VAL A 19 2.83 17.19 -15.74
C VAL A 19 3.40 15.79 -15.84
N ALA A 20 3.85 15.26 -14.72
CA ALA A 20 4.29 13.89 -14.57
C ALA A 20 3.66 13.24 -13.35
N VAL A 21 3.34 11.97 -13.47
CA VAL A 21 2.92 11.08 -12.39
C VAL A 21 4.04 10.09 -12.12
N SER A 22 4.52 10.02 -10.89
CA SER A 22 5.40 8.97 -10.39
C SER A 22 4.59 8.02 -9.51
N GLN A 23 4.75 6.72 -9.70
CA GLN A 23 4.15 5.70 -8.83
C GLN A 23 5.19 4.64 -8.50
N ILE A 24 5.36 4.33 -7.21
CA ILE A 24 6.15 3.20 -6.80
C ILE A 24 5.25 2.13 -6.17
N TRP A 25 5.31 0.93 -6.75
CA TRP A 25 4.49 -0.22 -6.42
C TRP A 25 5.32 -1.25 -5.69
N TYR A 26 5.13 -1.41 -4.39
CA TYR A 26 5.72 -2.51 -3.63
C TYR A 26 4.81 -3.73 -3.70
N LYS A 27 5.36 -4.89 -4.10
CA LYS A 27 4.63 -6.15 -4.23
C LYS A 27 4.45 -6.80 -2.86
N ILE A 28 3.80 -6.11 -1.95
CA ILE A 28 3.53 -6.54 -0.58
C ILE A 28 2.27 -5.86 -0.07
N GLY A 29 1.38 -6.62 0.55
CA GLY A 29 0.12 -6.10 1.07
C GLY A 29 -0.44 -6.96 2.19
N SER A 30 -1.70 -6.73 2.56
CA SER A 30 -2.29 -7.37 3.74
C SER A 30 -2.40 -8.90 3.64
N VAL A 31 -2.38 -9.46 2.42
CA VAL A 31 -2.42 -10.92 2.23
C VAL A 31 -1.17 -11.63 2.72
N ASP A 32 -0.06 -10.92 2.80
CA ASP A 32 1.23 -11.46 3.22
C ASP A 32 1.45 -11.39 4.74
N GLU A 33 0.54 -10.72 5.44
CA GLU A 33 0.60 -10.56 6.91
C GLU A 33 0.33 -11.88 7.64
N LYS A 34 1.02 -12.07 8.75
CA LYS A 34 0.82 -13.25 9.60
C LYS A 34 -0.42 -13.08 10.48
N PRO A 35 -1.11 -14.17 10.85
CA PRO A 35 -2.16 -14.11 11.86
C PRO A 35 -1.68 -13.41 13.15
N GLY A 36 -2.50 -12.50 13.68
CA GLY A 36 -2.16 -11.67 14.85
C GLY A 36 -1.35 -10.43 14.54
N LYS A 37 -1.07 -10.16 13.25
CA LYS A 37 -0.34 -8.98 12.78
C LYS A 37 -1.08 -8.26 11.63
N SER A 38 -2.41 -8.38 11.59
CA SER A 38 -3.21 -7.71 10.55
C SER A 38 -3.12 -6.19 10.69
N GLY A 39 -3.07 -5.51 9.54
CA GLY A 39 -2.89 -4.05 9.46
C GLY A 39 -1.44 -3.58 9.44
N LEU A 40 -0.47 -4.50 9.43
CA LEU A 40 0.95 -4.19 9.44
C LEU A 40 1.39 -3.43 8.18
N SER A 41 0.90 -3.85 7.01
CA SER A 41 1.21 -3.19 5.72
C SER A 41 0.65 -1.77 5.66
N HIS A 42 -0.60 -1.58 6.11
CA HIS A 42 -1.24 -0.27 6.17
C HIS A 42 -0.56 0.63 7.22
N ALA A 43 -0.21 0.09 8.38
CA ALA A 43 0.52 0.85 9.38
C ALA A 43 1.89 1.31 8.88
N LEU A 44 2.59 0.47 8.10
CA LEU A 44 3.85 0.88 7.49
C LEU A 44 3.62 1.93 6.39
N GLU A 45 2.55 1.86 5.61
CA GLU A 45 2.20 2.92 4.65
C GLU A 45 2.18 4.29 5.33
N HIS A 46 1.49 4.43 6.47
CA HIS A 46 1.48 5.65 7.27
C HIS A 46 2.88 6.06 7.73
N MET A 47 3.68 5.10 8.20
CA MET A 47 5.03 5.38 8.70
C MET A 47 6.01 5.81 7.60
N MET A 48 5.76 5.47 6.33
CA MET A 48 6.58 5.90 5.21
C MET A 48 6.60 7.43 5.01
N PHE A 49 5.66 8.15 5.60
CA PHE A 49 5.61 9.62 5.60
C PHE A 49 6.24 10.25 6.87
N LYS A 50 6.77 9.42 7.78
CA LYS A 50 7.39 9.93 9.04
C LYS A 50 8.87 10.26 8.90
N GLY A 51 9.43 10.04 7.70
CA GLY A 51 10.69 10.63 7.30
C GLY A 51 11.89 9.70 7.34
N THR A 52 12.99 10.30 6.95
CA THR A 52 14.33 9.75 6.95
C THR A 52 15.26 10.67 7.72
N LYS A 53 16.57 10.38 7.73
CA LYS A 53 17.56 11.31 8.31
C LYS A 53 17.60 12.63 7.54
N ASP A 54 17.48 12.57 6.21
CA ASP A 54 17.65 13.73 5.32
C ASP A 54 16.30 14.43 5.00
N VAL A 55 15.21 13.75 5.23
CA VAL A 55 13.83 14.23 5.03
C VAL A 55 13.01 13.94 6.30
N PRO A 56 13.09 14.79 7.35
CA PRO A 56 12.37 14.59 8.61
C PRO A 56 10.84 14.51 8.43
N SER A 57 10.17 14.05 9.48
CA SER A 57 8.69 13.91 9.50
C SER A 57 7.98 15.20 9.08
N GLY A 58 7.03 15.07 8.15
CA GLY A 58 6.29 16.20 7.56
C GLY A 58 6.99 16.89 6.38
N GLU A 59 8.31 16.73 6.27
CA GLU A 59 9.11 17.41 5.25
C GLU A 59 8.83 16.87 3.84
N PHE A 60 8.54 15.58 3.70
CA PHE A 60 8.17 14.99 2.42
C PHE A 60 6.95 15.71 1.82
N ASN A 61 5.86 15.78 2.56
CA ASN A 61 4.63 16.43 2.09
C ASN A 61 4.83 17.94 1.86
N ARG A 62 5.62 18.59 2.71
CA ARG A 62 5.94 20.01 2.55
C ARG A 62 6.68 20.27 1.23
N ARG A 63 7.73 19.49 0.93
CA ARG A 63 8.50 19.63 -0.34
C ARG A 63 7.63 19.35 -1.56
N VAL A 64 6.83 18.28 -1.54
CA VAL A 64 5.91 17.99 -2.65
C VAL A 64 4.95 19.15 -2.87
N SER A 65 4.39 19.73 -1.80
CA SER A 65 3.48 20.89 -1.89
C SER A 65 4.18 22.14 -2.40
N GLU A 66 5.42 22.40 -1.98
CA GLU A 66 6.22 23.53 -2.49
C GLU A 66 6.55 23.42 -3.99
N LEU A 67 6.68 22.20 -4.49
CA LEU A 67 6.82 21.91 -5.91
C LEU A 67 5.48 21.99 -6.67
N GLY A 68 4.39 22.43 -6.01
CA GLY A 68 3.05 22.49 -6.59
C GLY A 68 2.43 21.12 -6.83
N GLY A 69 2.97 20.08 -6.21
CA GLY A 69 2.53 18.71 -6.38
C GLY A 69 1.52 18.24 -5.33
N GLN A 70 1.04 17.03 -5.56
CA GLN A 70 0.20 16.27 -4.64
C GLN A 70 0.76 14.85 -4.52
N ASN A 71 0.70 14.30 -3.34
CA ASN A 71 1.10 12.92 -3.08
C ASN A 71 0.04 12.18 -2.26
N ASN A 72 -0.01 10.89 -2.42
CA ASN A 72 -0.83 10.00 -1.61
C ASN A 72 -0.27 8.57 -1.66
N ALA A 73 -0.89 7.68 -0.89
CA ALA A 73 -0.60 6.26 -0.91
C ALA A 73 -1.87 5.44 -0.69
N TYR A 74 -1.79 4.16 -0.98
CA TYR A 74 -2.79 3.19 -0.58
C TYR A 74 -2.19 1.80 -0.42
N THR A 75 -2.76 1.03 0.48
CA THR A 75 -2.47 -0.39 0.67
C THR A 75 -3.66 -1.22 0.23
N ASN A 76 -3.37 -2.23 -0.58
CA ASN A 76 -4.33 -3.27 -0.95
C ASN A 76 -3.92 -4.62 -0.34
N ARG A 77 -4.59 -5.68 -0.76
CA ARG A 77 -4.25 -7.05 -0.34
C ARG A 77 -2.90 -7.52 -0.88
N ASN A 78 -2.53 -7.10 -2.09
CA ASN A 78 -1.36 -7.62 -2.82
C ASN A 78 -0.21 -6.62 -2.96
N GLU A 79 -0.49 -5.32 -2.82
CA GLU A 79 0.46 -4.24 -3.05
C GLU A 79 0.24 -3.06 -2.12
N THR A 80 1.31 -2.28 -1.92
CA THR A 80 1.29 -0.94 -1.34
C THR A 80 1.89 0.02 -2.35
N VAL A 81 1.19 1.11 -2.64
CA VAL A 81 1.53 2.05 -3.71
C VAL A 81 1.64 3.46 -3.14
N TYR A 82 2.68 4.16 -3.55
CA TYR A 82 2.89 5.58 -3.29
C TYR A 82 2.90 6.30 -4.62
N TYR A 83 2.31 7.49 -4.69
CA TYR A 83 2.26 8.24 -5.94
C TYR A 83 2.27 9.74 -5.72
N GLU A 84 2.89 10.42 -6.67
CA GLU A 84 3.00 11.87 -6.74
C GLU A 84 2.59 12.37 -8.11
N ASN A 85 1.88 13.50 -8.11
CA ASN A 85 1.54 14.27 -9.30
C ASN A 85 2.23 15.63 -9.20
N VAL A 86 3.10 15.96 -10.16
CA VAL A 86 3.89 17.19 -10.13
C VAL A 86 4.03 17.79 -11.53
N ALA A 87 4.47 19.05 -11.62
CA ALA A 87 4.98 19.56 -12.88
C ALA A 87 6.16 18.71 -13.36
N ALA A 88 6.23 18.37 -14.65
CA ALA A 88 7.23 17.46 -15.21
C ALA A 88 8.67 17.86 -14.87
N ALA A 89 8.97 19.18 -14.84
CA ALA A 89 10.28 19.70 -14.47
C ALA A 89 10.72 19.33 -13.04
N ASN A 90 9.77 19.04 -12.14
CA ASN A 90 10.02 18.71 -10.73
C ASN A 90 10.13 17.19 -10.47
N LEU A 91 9.91 16.36 -11.49
CA LEU A 91 10.00 14.89 -11.35
C LEU A 91 11.33 14.41 -10.77
N PRO A 92 12.51 14.94 -11.15
CA PRO A 92 13.78 14.48 -10.57
C PRO A 92 13.86 14.62 -9.04
N GLU A 93 13.29 15.68 -8.46
CA GLU A 93 13.27 15.86 -7.01
C GLU A 93 12.32 14.86 -6.34
N ILE A 94 11.19 14.55 -6.95
CA ILE A 94 10.27 13.50 -6.48
C ILE A 94 10.97 12.14 -6.47
N LEU A 95 11.64 11.78 -7.57
CA LEU A 95 12.37 10.50 -7.65
C LEU A 95 13.46 10.39 -6.59
N LYS A 96 14.10 11.50 -6.23
CA LYS A 96 15.10 11.55 -5.16
C LYS A 96 14.46 11.30 -3.79
N LEU A 97 13.31 11.93 -3.51
CA LEU A 97 12.55 11.70 -2.27
C LEU A 97 12.09 10.24 -2.15
N GLU A 98 11.63 9.65 -3.25
CA GLU A 98 11.21 8.25 -3.31
C GLU A 98 12.37 7.27 -3.09
N ALA A 99 13.53 7.52 -3.69
CA ALA A 99 14.71 6.71 -3.50
C ALA A 99 15.20 6.77 -2.04
N ASP A 100 15.16 7.96 -1.44
CA ASP A 100 15.54 8.16 -0.04
C ASP A 100 14.61 7.38 0.89
N ARG A 101 13.29 7.50 0.77
CA ARG A 101 12.37 6.77 1.66
C ARG A 101 12.36 5.25 1.41
N MET A 102 12.66 4.78 0.19
CA MET A 102 12.84 3.35 -0.08
C MET A 102 13.99 2.76 0.73
N HIS A 103 15.06 3.52 0.95
CA HIS A 103 16.30 3.03 1.53
C HIS A 103 16.52 3.45 2.98
N ASN A 104 16.10 4.65 3.36
CA ASN A 104 16.50 5.34 4.58
C ASN A 104 15.37 5.63 5.56
N LEU A 105 14.19 5.02 5.39
CA LEU A 105 13.08 5.23 6.33
C LEU A 105 13.56 5.03 7.77
N ASN A 106 13.32 6.04 8.59
CA ASN A 106 13.66 6.02 10.00
C ASN A 106 12.58 6.77 10.80
N PHE A 107 11.99 6.09 11.77
CA PHE A 107 10.98 6.66 12.64
C PHE A 107 11.22 6.24 14.10
N SER A 108 10.89 7.13 15.02
CA SER A 108 10.97 6.89 16.45
C SER A 108 9.79 6.06 16.97
N ASP A 109 9.95 5.44 18.13
CA ASP A 109 8.85 4.76 18.83
C ASP A 109 7.73 5.74 19.20
N LYS A 110 8.05 7.00 19.48
CA LYS A 110 7.04 8.04 19.75
C LYS A 110 6.17 8.32 18.52
N GLU A 111 6.79 8.46 17.35
CA GLU A 111 6.04 8.65 16.08
C GLU A 111 5.17 7.44 15.78
N PHE A 112 5.70 6.24 15.97
CA PHE A 112 4.92 5.00 15.82
C PHE A 112 3.71 4.99 16.76
N LEU A 113 3.88 5.28 18.05
CA LEU A 113 2.77 5.28 19.01
C LEU A 113 1.69 6.31 18.65
N ASN A 114 2.10 7.50 18.22
CA ASN A 114 1.18 8.53 17.78
C ASN A 114 0.38 8.08 16.54
N GLU A 115 1.06 7.51 15.54
CA GLU A 115 0.41 7.07 14.32
C GLU A 115 -0.50 5.86 14.53
N MET A 116 -0.13 4.96 15.42
CA MET A 116 -1.02 3.86 15.80
C MET A 116 -2.33 4.33 16.45
N ASN A 117 -2.34 5.50 17.12
CA ASN A 117 -3.59 6.11 17.59
C ASN A 117 -4.45 6.61 16.42
N VAL A 118 -3.82 7.23 15.41
CA VAL A 118 -4.50 7.69 14.19
C VAL A 118 -5.12 6.49 13.46
N ILE A 119 -4.35 5.43 13.24
CA ILE A 119 -4.82 4.22 12.54
C ILE A 119 -5.97 3.53 13.29
N ARG A 120 -5.91 3.46 14.61
CA ARG A 120 -7.02 2.91 15.42
C ARG A 120 -8.28 3.76 15.32
N GLU A 121 -8.12 5.07 15.28
CA GLU A 121 -9.25 5.98 15.09
C GLU A 121 -9.84 5.86 13.68
N GLU A 122 -8.99 5.80 12.66
CA GLU A 122 -9.41 5.53 11.29
C GLU A 122 -10.20 4.21 11.18
N ARG A 123 -9.72 3.15 11.84
CA ARG A 123 -10.47 1.89 11.88
C ARG A 123 -11.84 2.05 12.53
N ARG A 124 -11.94 2.79 13.65
CA ARG A 124 -13.25 3.08 14.26
C ARG A 124 -14.17 3.76 13.25
N GLN A 125 -13.72 4.85 12.66
CA GLN A 125 -14.50 5.64 11.71
C GLN A 125 -14.91 4.86 10.47
N ARG A 126 -14.03 4.03 9.92
CA ARG A 126 -14.30 3.27 8.68
C ARG A 126 -15.05 1.97 8.90
N THR A 127 -14.90 1.35 10.06
CA THR A 127 -15.41 0.00 10.27
C THR A 127 -16.33 -0.11 11.46
N GLU A 128 -15.93 0.38 12.66
CA GLU A 128 -16.66 0.09 13.89
C GLU A 128 -17.86 1.03 14.09
N ASP A 129 -17.76 2.29 13.64
CA ASP A 129 -18.81 3.28 13.79
C ASP A 129 -19.77 3.35 12.60
N THR A 130 -19.52 2.56 11.55
CA THR A 130 -20.37 2.51 10.37
C THR A 130 -21.08 1.16 10.24
N ALA A 131 -22.32 1.17 9.77
CA ALA A 131 -23.08 -0.04 9.48
C ALA A 131 -22.43 -0.83 8.34
N ASP A 132 -22.01 -0.12 7.28
CA ASP A 132 -21.42 -0.70 6.08
C ASP A 132 -20.08 -1.37 6.41
N GLY A 133 -19.21 -0.72 7.18
CA GLY A 133 -17.94 -1.29 7.60
C GLY A 133 -18.10 -2.60 8.36
N LYS A 134 -19.01 -2.64 9.34
CA LYS A 134 -19.35 -3.86 10.08
C LYS A 134 -19.90 -4.95 9.17
N MET A 135 -20.81 -4.59 8.28
CA MET A 135 -21.43 -5.54 7.35
C MET A 135 -20.36 -6.16 6.42
N TRP A 136 -19.50 -5.33 5.83
CA TRP A 136 -18.45 -5.83 4.94
C TRP A 136 -17.43 -6.70 5.69
N GLU A 137 -17.01 -6.34 6.89
CA GLU A 137 -16.11 -7.18 7.69
C GLU A 137 -16.75 -8.55 7.96
N GLN A 138 -18.02 -8.59 8.37
CA GLN A 138 -18.75 -9.84 8.59
C GLN A 138 -18.92 -10.65 7.30
N ALA A 139 -19.15 -9.99 6.17
CA ALA A 139 -19.25 -10.64 4.86
C ALA A 139 -17.93 -11.34 4.48
N TYR A 140 -16.78 -10.68 4.68
CA TYR A 140 -15.47 -11.29 4.46
C TYR A 140 -15.20 -12.46 5.41
N LEU A 141 -15.55 -12.33 6.69
CA LEU A 141 -15.45 -13.41 7.68
C LEU A 141 -16.27 -14.64 7.28
N ALA A 142 -17.43 -14.42 6.66
CA ALA A 142 -18.31 -15.50 6.19
C ALA A 142 -17.86 -16.09 4.85
N ALA A 143 -17.29 -15.26 3.96
CA ALA A 143 -16.92 -15.66 2.62
C ALA A 143 -15.60 -16.43 2.55
N PHE A 144 -14.64 -16.17 3.43
CA PHE A 144 -13.29 -16.72 3.34
C PHE A 144 -12.90 -17.51 4.58
N THR A 145 -12.04 -18.52 4.39
CA THR A 145 -11.47 -19.33 5.47
C THR A 145 -10.04 -18.92 5.80
N GLN A 146 -9.32 -18.37 4.82
CA GLN A 146 -7.94 -17.92 4.99
C GLN A 146 -7.87 -16.67 5.86
N PRO A 147 -7.05 -16.66 6.93
CA PRO A 147 -6.94 -15.50 7.84
C PRO A 147 -6.61 -14.20 7.13
N SER A 148 -5.68 -14.22 6.18
CA SER A 148 -5.25 -13.03 5.41
C SER A 148 -6.33 -12.49 4.45
N MET A 149 -7.27 -13.34 4.01
CA MET A 149 -8.41 -12.90 3.21
C MET A 149 -9.57 -12.39 4.06
N ARG A 150 -9.67 -12.86 5.30
CA ARG A 150 -10.72 -12.46 6.25
C ARG A 150 -10.45 -11.10 6.89
N ALA A 151 -9.19 -10.79 7.15
CA ALA A 151 -8.81 -9.51 7.72
C ALA A 151 -9.05 -8.36 6.71
N SER A 152 -9.54 -7.24 7.18
CA SER A 152 -9.52 -6.00 6.42
C SER A 152 -8.08 -5.49 6.27
N VAL A 153 -7.81 -4.67 5.26
CA VAL A 153 -6.47 -4.09 5.03
C VAL A 153 -6.01 -3.26 6.23
N ILE A 154 -6.92 -2.53 6.84
CA ILE A 154 -6.61 -1.74 8.05
C ILE A 154 -6.29 -2.63 9.28
N GLY A 155 -6.61 -3.90 9.23
CA GLY A 155 -6.38 -4.87 10.32
C GLY A 155 -7.51 -4.92 11.35
N TYR A 156 -7.43 -5.91 12.24
CA TYR A 156 -8.32 -6.01 13.40
C TYR A 156 -7.85 -5.10 14.54
N MET A 157 -8.77 -4.48 15.26
CA MET A 157 -8.45 -3.62 16.40
C MET A 157 -7.53 -4.31 17.42
N LYS A 158 -7.80 -5.59 17.73
CA LYS A 158 -6.97 -6.38 18.64
C LYS A 158 -5.51 -6.50 18.20
N ASP A 159 -5.29 -6.66 16.89
CA ASP A 159 -3.94 -6.78 16.33
C ASP A 159 -3.24 -5.42 16.34
N LEU A 160 -3.96 -4.34 15.99
CA LEU A 160 -3.46 -2.96 16.05
C LEU A 160 -3.01 -2.52 17.46
N HIS A 161 -3.58 -3.12 18.51
CA HIS A 161 -3.12 -2.90 19.89
C HIS A 161 -1.83 -3.64 20.25
N THR A 162 -1.48 -4.67 19.48
CA THR A 162 -0.30 -5.53 19.77
C THR A 162 0.87 -5.32 18.82
N LEU A 163 0.67 -4.56 17.73
CA LEU A 163 1.76 -4.17 16.83
C LEU A 163 2.80 -3.34 17.58
N LYS A 164 4.07 -3.56 17.26
CA LYS A 164 5.22 -2.83 17.81
C LYS A 164 5.99 -2.14 16.70
N ALA A 165 6.71 -1.09 17.01
CA ALA A 165 7.57 -0.38 16.06
C ALA A 165 8.54 -1.33 15.34
N ASP A 166 9.07 -2.32 16.06
CA ASP A 166 9.99 -3.30 15.47
C ASP A 166 9.33 -4.25 14.48
N ASP A 167 8.02 -4.52 14.60
CA ASP A 167 7.27 -5.27 13.58
C ASP A 167 7.28 -4.52 12.24
N LEU A 168 7.05 -3.20 12.28
CA LEU A 168 7.05 -2.35 11.08
C LEU A 168 8.46 -2.17 10.52
N ARG A 169 9.47 -1.98 11.39
CA ARG A 169 10.88 -1.90 10.96
C ARG A 169 11.33 -3.20 10.27
N ALA A 170 10.93 -4.35 10.82
CA ALA A 170 11.23 -5.65 10.23
C ALA A 170 10.52 -5.82 8.88
N TRP A 171 9.26 -5.40 8.77
CA TRP A 171 8.48 -5.44 7.53
C TRP A 171 9.11 -4.56 6.45
N TYR A 172 9.45 -3.31 6.77
CA TYR A 172 10.17 -2.42 5.88
C TYR A 172 11.52 -2.99 5.44
N LYS A 173 12.34 -3.44 6.41
CA LYS A 173 13.65 -4.02 6.12
C LYS A 173 13.56 -5.22 5.18
N GLN A 174 12.49 -5.99 5.25
CA GLN A 174 12.32 -7.21 4.47
C GLN A 174 11.78 -6.95 3.07
N TYR A 175 10.75 -6.11 2.93
CA TYR A 175 9.96 -6.03 1.71
C TYR A 175 10.14 -4.75 0.91
N TYR A 176 10.59 -3.67 1.52
CA TYR A 176 10.81 -2.39 0.81
C TYR A 176 12.21 -2.40 0.20
N ALA A 177 12.28 -2.87 -1.04
CA ALA A 177 13.51 -3.05 -1.78
C ALA A 177 13.27 -2.96 -3.29
N PRO A 178 14.29 -2.58 -4.07
CA PRO A 178 14.17 -2.44 -5.52
C PRO A 178 13.61 -3.68 -6.22
N ASN A 179 14.10 -4.86 -5.88
CA ASN A 179 13.68 -6.12 -6.48
C ASN A 179 12.26 -6.59 -6.07
N ASN A 180 11.62 -5.90 -5.13
CA ASN A 180 10.22 -6.09 -4.76
C ASN A 180 9.33 -4.91 -5.19
N ALA A 181 9.85 -4.01 -6.04
CA ALA A 181 9.14 -2.82 -6.47
C ALA A 181 9.05 -2.68 -7.99
N VAL A 182 8.11 -1.86 -8.43
CA VAL A 182 8.00 -1.37 -9.80
C VAL A 182 7.82 0.14 -9.72
N LEU A 183 8.66 0.90 -10.42
CA LEU A 183 8.51 2.34 -10.59
C LEU A 183 7.83 2.60 -11.94
N VAL A 184 6.72 3.33 -11.92
CA VAL A 184 5.96 3.73 -13.11
C VAL A 184 5.94 5.24 -13.20
N ILE A 185 6.35 5.78 -14.34
CA ILE A 185 6.38 7.21 -14.62
C ILE A 185 5.61 7.46 -15.90
N VAL A 186 4.65 8.38 -15.85
CA VAL A 186 3.84 8.78 -17.01
C VAL A 186 3.75 10.30 -17.05
N GLY A 187 3.99 10.92 -18.18
CA GLY A 187 3.82 12.37 -18.35
C GLY A 187 4.72 13.01 -19.40
N ASP A 188 4.87 14.31 -19.29
CA ASP A 188 5.67 15.14 -20.20
C ASP A 188 7.18 15.01 -19.89
N VAL A 189 7.72 13.84 -20.18
CA VAL A 189 9.09 13.45 -19.88
C VAL A 189 9.77 12.84 -21.11
N ASP A 190 11.09 12.97 -21.22
CA ASP A 190 11.91 12.17 -22.11
C ASP A 190 12.20 10.81 -21.42
N ALA A 191 11.80 9.72 -22.05
CA ALA A 191 11.91 8.39 -21.47
C ALA A 191 13.36 7.98 -21.21
N LYS A 192 14.28 8.31 -22.10
CA LYS A 192 15.70 7.96 -21.97
C LYS A 192 16.35 8.70 -20.82
N GLN A 193 16.12 10.02 -20.73
CA GLN A 193 16.66 10.85 -19.64
C GLN A 193 16.06 10.46 -18.29
N THR A 194 14.75 10.15 -18.27
CA THR A 194 14.04 9.73 -17.06
C THR A 194 14.57 8.37 -16.54
N LEU A 195 14.79 7.39 -17.44
CA LEU A 195 15.40 6.12 -17.10
C LEU A 195 16.82 6.30 -16.54
N GLN A 196 17.65 7.16 -17.15
CA GLN A 196 18.99 7.46 -16.64
C GLN A 196 18.96 8.10 -15.26
N THR A 197 18.03 9.04 -15.03
CA THR A 197 17.85 9.69 -13.73
C THR A 197 17.41 8.69 -12.67
N ALA A 198 16.43 7.86 -12.98
CA ALA A 198 15.97 6.82 -12.07
C ALA A 198 17.07 5.78 -11.78
N ALA A 199 17.81 5.36 -12.80
CA ALA A 199 18.94 4.44 -12.63
C ALA A 199 20.02 5.00 -11.71
N LYS A 200 20.33 6.30 -11.82
CA LYS A 200 21.30 6.98 -10.93
C LYS A 200 20.81 7.04 -9.48
N LEU A 201 19.51 7.28 -9.25
CA LEU A 201 18.96 7.46 -7.91
C LEU A 201 18.66 6.15 -7.19
N PHE A 202 18.20 5.15 -7.92
CA PHE A 202 17.77 3.87 -7.34
C PHE A 202 18.80 2.74 -7.52
N GLY A 203 19.77 2.90 -8.42
CA GLY A 203 20.67 1.81 -8.84
C GLY A 203 21.54 1.26 -7.73
N ASP A 204 22.00 2.11 -6.82
CA ASP A 204 22.87 1.73 -5.69
C ASP A 204 22.10 1.20 -4.47
N ILE A 205 20.75 1.27 -4.48
CA ILE A 205 19.95 0.70 -3.40
C ILE A 205 20.04 -0.83 -3.49
N PRO A 206 20.45 -1.53 -2.41
CA PRO A 206 20.69 -2.95 -2.47
C PRO A 206 19.40 -3.76 -2.61
N ALA A 207 19.42 -4.78 -3.46
CA ALA A 207 18.40 -5.81 -3.48
C ALA A 207 18.37 -6.57 -2.15
N LYS A 208 17.20 -7.09 -1.79
CA LYS A 208 17.01 -7.88 -0.56
C LYS A 208 16.48 -9.26 -0.91
N ALA A 209 16.91 -10.27 -0.15
CA ALA A 209 16.31 -11.60 -0.25
C ALA A 209 14.82 -11.52 0.09
N GLN A 210 13.96 -11.85 -0.87
CA GLN A 210 12.52 -11.85 -0.68
C GLN A 210 12.08 -13.23 -0.20
N PRO A 211 11.36 -13.34 0.93
CA PRO A 211 10.78 -14.61 1.32
C PRO A 211 9.70 -15.02 0.32
N PRO A 212 9.42 -16.31 0.21
CA PRO A 212 8.29 -16.75 -0.59
C PRO A 212 7.01 -16.12 -0.05
N ARG A 213 6.20 -15.57 -0.94
CA ARG A 213 4.88 -15.01 -0.56
C ARG A 213 3.96 -16.13 -0.05
N ASN A 214 3.05 -15.75 0.83
CA ASN A 214 2.02 -16.65 1.31
C ASN A 214 1.26 -17.27 0.13
N LYS A 215 1.32 -18.59 0.01
CA LYS A 215 0.50 -19.30 -0.97
C LYS A 215 -0.93 -19.31 -0.47
N LEU A 216 -1.79 -18.57 -1.14
CA LEU A 216 -3.22 -18.67 -0.93
C LEU A 216 -3.68 -20.05 -1.41
N HIS A 217 -4.33 -20.80 -0.54
CA HIS A 217 -4.97 -22.05 -0.94
C HIS A 217 -6.33 -21.76 -1.59
N THR A 218 -6.82 -22.69 -2.38
CA THR A 218 -8.17 -22.60 -2.95
C THR A 218 -9.20 -22.63 -1.81
N GLU A 219 -10.03 -21.61 -1.74
CA GLU A 219 -11.13 -21.57 -0.79
C GLU A 219 -12.13 -22.71 -1.04
N PRO A 220 -12.63 -23.38 0.01
CA PRO A 220 -13.63 -24.41 -0.16
C PRO A 220 -14.89 -23.86 -0.85
N TYR A 221 -15.49 -24.66 -1.71
CA TYR A 221 -16.75 -24.28 -2.36
C TYR A 221 -17.86 -24.05 -1.33
N LEU A 222 -18.55 -22.93 -1.40
CA LEU A 222 -19.72 -22.65 -0.57
C LEU A 222 -20.92 -23.45 -1.10
N ARG A 223 -21.26 -24.52 -0.44
CA ARG A 223 -22.39 -25.40 -0.85
C ARG A 223 -23.76 -24.79 -0.55
N LYS A 224 -23.82 -23.81 0.35
CA LYS A 224 -25.07 -23.14 0.77
C LYS A 224 -24.82 -21.65 0.91
N PRO A 225 -25.82 -20.80 0.63
CA PRO A 225 -25.73 -19.39 0.96
C PRO A 225 -25.47 -19.17 2.45
N VAL A 226 -24.63 -18.20 2.77
CA VAL A 226 -24.41 -17.73 4.15
C VAL A 226 -25.04 -16.36 4.26
N THR A 227 -25.97 -16.20 5.19
CA THR A 227 -26.62 -14.92 5.47
C THR A 227 -25.96 -14.29 6.70
N VAL A 228 -25.49 -13.06 6.53
CA VAL A 228 -24.99 -12.22 7.62
C VAL A 228 -25.98 -11.09 7.84
N LYS A 229 -26.36 -10.83 9.09
CA LYS A 229 -27.19 -9.69 9.47
C LYS A 229 -26.39 -8.78 10.39
N ALA A 230 -26.31 -7.51 10.04
CA ALA A 230 -25.76 -6.46 10.87
C ALA A 230 -26.82 -5.39 11.13
N THR A 231 -26.86 -4.88 12.35
CA THR A 231 -27.72 -3.74 12.73
C THR A 231 -26.86 -2.60 13.23
N SER A 232 -27.28 -1.39 12.93
CA SER A 232 -26.60 -0.20 13.41
C SER A 232 -27.62 0.86 13.79
N PRO A 233 -27.44 1.55 14.93
CA PRO A 233 -28.33 2.62 15.34
C PRO A 233 -28.24 3.87 14.45
N VAL A 234 -27.20 3.96 13.62
CA VAL A 234 -26.96 5.11 12.73
C VAL A 234 -27.40 4.87 11.29
N THR A 235 -27.98 3.70 10.98
CA THR A 235 -28.48 3.40 9.64
C THR A 235 -29.95 3.68 9.54
N HIS A 236 -30.32 4.53 8.58
CA HIS A 236 -31.72 4.89 8.31
C HIS A 236 -32.33 4.15 7.10
N GLN A 237 -31.51 3.42 6.36
CA GLN A 237 -31.96 2.67 5.17
C GLN A 237 -31.46 1.22 5.24
N PRO A 238 -32.32 0.24 4.87
CA PRO A 238 -31.90 -1.14 4.75
C PRO A 238 -30.93 -1.29 3.57
N LEU A 239 -29.86 -2.04 3.77
CA LEU A 239 -28.92 -2.43 2.73
C LEU A 239 -28.93 -3.95 2.57
N ILE A 240 -29.05 -4.40 1.33
CA ILE A 240 -28.91 -5.81 0.95
C ILE A 240 -27.73 -5.90 -0.01
N ALA A 241 -26.72 -6.69 0.36
CA ALA A 241 -25.59 -7.01 -0.51
C ALA A 241 -25.57 -8.50 -0.82
N ILE A 242 -25.47 -8.86 -2.09
CA ILE A 242 -25.34 -10.24 -2.57
C ILE A 242 -23.95 -10.39 -3.17
N ASN A 243 -23.14 -11.27 -2.57
CA ASN A 243 -21.75 -11.46 -2.95
C ASN A 243 -21.53 -12.89 -3.47
N PHE A 244 -20.85 -13.01 -4.59
CA PHE A 244 -20.44 -14.29 -5.17
C PHE A 244 -18.92 -14.39 -5.14
N ARG A 245 -18.40 -15.55 -4.70
CA ARG A 245 -16.99 -15.87 -4.90
C ARG A 245 -16.82 -16.32 -6.35
N VAL A 246 -15.90 -15.69 -7.05
CA VAL A 246 -15.51 -16.01 -8.42
C VAL A 246 -14.06 -16.48 -8.47
N PRO A 247 -13.66 -17.25 -9.48
CA PRO A 247 -12.26 -17.58 -9.70
C PRO A 247 -11.41 -16.32 -9.86
N LYS A 248 -10.14 -16.40 -9.44
CA LYS A 248 -9.18 -15.34 -9.72
C LYS A 248 -8.99 -15.22 -11.23
N LEU A 249 -9.06 -14.00 -11.76
CA LEU A 249 -8.65 -13.71 -13.14
C LEU A 249 -7.18 -14.12 -13.34
N GLN A 250 -6.93 -15.02 -14.26
CA GLN A 250 -5.58 -15.49 -14.57
C GLN A 250 -5.04 -14.89 -15.88
N LYS A 251 -5.95 -14.50 -16.79
CA LYS A 251 -5.63 -13.86 -18.08
C LYS A 251 -6.66 -12.78 -18.39
N LEU A 252 -6.29 -11.84 -19.26
CA LEU A 252 -7.21 -10.79 -19.74
C LEU A 252 -8.45 -11.38 -20.43
N ASP A 253 -8.32 -12.55 -21.06
CA ASP A 253 -9.41 -13.23 -21.75
C ASP A 253 -10.42 -13.90 -20.80
N ASP A 254 -10.14 -13.99 -19.50
CA ASP A 254 -11.05 -14.56 -18.50
C ASP A 254 -12.25 -13.63 -18.17
N THR A 255 -12.33 -12.46 -18.83
CA THR A 255 -13.37 -11.45 -18.62
C THR A 255 -14.54 -11.51 -19.61
N MET A 256 -14.50 -12.41 -20.60
CA MET A 256 -15.57 -12.61 -21.59
C MET A 256 -16.48 -13.78 -21.26
#